data_56eb0f3772ce2ce261b727053aee00c0
#
_entry.id   56eb0f3772ce2ce261b727053aee00c0
#
_cell.length_a   1.000
_cell.length_b   1.000
_cell.length_c   1.000
_cell.angle_alpha   90.00
_cell.angle_beta   90.00
_cell.angle_gamma   90.00
#
_symmetry.space_group_name_H-M   'P 1'
#
loop_
_entity.id
_entity.type
_entity.pdbx_description
1 polymer ?
#
loop_
_entity_poly.entity_id
_entity_poly.type
_entity_poly.pdbx_seq_one_letter_code
_entity_poly.pdbx_strand_id
1 'polypeptide(L)'
;MHNPASPTDTLLPALARPAIQSLGGSLIREVANTGMGRADVLPFWFGESDQPTPQFIRDAAAQSLASGETFYSQNLGRPYLREAIAQYLSDLHGREVSAQRIGA
;
A
#
# COMPACT_ATOMS: atom_id res chain seq x y z
N MET A 1 -12.66 -6.44 -29.86
CA MET A 1 -12.12 -5.25 -30.55
C MET A 1 -10.73 -5.01 -29.99
N HIS A 2 -9.70 -5.24 -30.82
CA HIS A 2 -8.30 -5.05 -30.45
C HIS A 2 -8.05 -3.53 -30.47
N ASN A 3 -7.77 -2.93 -29.32
CA ASN A 3 -7.39 -1.52 -29.26
C ASN A 3 -5.93 -1.44 -29.76
N PRO A 4 -5.63 -0.72 -30.85
CA PRO A 4 -4.26 -0.58 -31.32
C PRO A 4 -3.45 0.15 -30.25
N ALA A 5 -2.30 -0.44 -29.87
CA ALA A 5 -1.34 0.15 -28.95
C ALA A 5 -1.01 1.59 -29.34
N SER A 6 -1.06 2.49 -28.39
CA SER A 6 -0.74 3.92 -28.60
C SER A 6 0.72 4.04 -29.09
N PRO A 7 1.06 4.98 -29.98
CA PRO A 7 2.45 5.14 -30.47
C PRO A 7 3.49 5.41 -29.38
N THR A 8 3.08 5.82 -28.20
CA THR A 8 3.92 5.99 -27.02
C THR A 8 4.30 4.70 -26.34
N ASP A 9 3.55 3.58 -26.52
CA ASP A 9 3.85 2.27 -25.92
C ASP A 9 5.10 1.61 -26.51
N THR A 10 5.52 2.01 -27.71
CA THR A 10 6.67 1.41 -28.42
C THR A 10 8.02 2.06 -28.05
N LEU A 11 8.03 3.29 -27.51
CA LEU A 11 9.25 4.03 -27.19
C LEU A 11 9.79 3.76 -25.77
N LEU A 12 8.91 3.56 -24.82
CA LEU A 12 9.30 3.36 -23.41
C LEU A 12 10.10 2.06 -23.17
N PRO A 13 9.75 0.91 -23.75
CA PRO A 13 10.55 -0.30 -23.62
C PRO A 13 11.97 -0.18 -24.17
N ALA A 14 12.17 0.58 -25.25
CA ALA A 14 13.48 0.79 -25.85
C ALA A 14 14.44 1.66 -24.99
N LEU A 15 13.87 2.47 -24.09
CA LEU A 15 14.65 3.34 -23.18
C LEU A 15 14.98 2.66 -21.84
N ALA A 16 14.30 1.57 -21.53
CA ALA A 16 14.53 0.81 -20.31
C ALA A 16 15.72 -0.14 -20.44
N ARG A 17 16.45 -0.37 -19.34
CA ARG A 17 17.52 -1.38 -19.31
C ARG A 17 16.97 -2.77 -19.65
N PRO A 18 17.73 -3.67 -20.31
CA PRO A 18 17.27 -5.01 -20.69
C PRO A 18 16.66 -5.81 -19.55
N ALA A 19 17.21 -5.72 -18.35
CA ALA A 19 16.66 -6.36 -17.14
C ALA A 19 15.25 -5.87 -16.78
N ILE A 20 14.90 -4.64 -17.10
CA ILE A 20 13.55 -4.09 -16.88
C ILE A 20 12.60 -4.51 -18.00
N GLN A 21 13.11 -4.55 -19.25
CA GLN A 21 12.32 -5.00 -20.40
C GLN A 21 11.90 -6.47 -20.28
N SER A 22 12.73 -7.29 -19.61
CA SER A 22 12.44 -8.72 -19.40
C SER A 22 11.50 -9.00 -18.23
N LEU A 23 11.11 -8.00 -17.44
CA LEU A 23 10.15 -8.20 -16.35
C LEU A 23 8.76 -8.49 -16.90
N GLY A 24 8.23 -9.67 -16.56
CA GLY A 24 6.84 -10.03 -16.83
C GLY A 24 5.85 -9.22 -16.00
N GLY A 25 4.62 -9.15 -16.46
CA GLY A 25 3.51 -8.60 -15.68
C GLY A 25 3.21 -9.40 -14.40
N SER A 26 2.47 -8.81 -13.49
CA SER A 26 2.04 -9.50 -12.28
C SER A 26 0.97 -10.55 -12.59
N LEU A 27 1.27 -11.82 -12.40
CA LEU A 27 0.31 -12.93 -12.57
C LEU A 27 -0.89 -12.81 -11.63
N ILE A 28 -0.69 -12.30 -10.40
CA ILE A 28 -1.79 -12.03 -9.45
C ILE A 28 -2.73 -10.98 -10.05
N ARG A 29 -2.18 -9.95 -10.68
CA ARG A 29 -2.99 -8.90 -11.33
C ARG A 29 -3.77 -9.46 -12.53
N GLU A 30 -3.20 -10.34 -13.30
CA GLU A 30 -3.91 -11.01 -14.42
C GLU A 30 -5.11 -11.79 -13.90
N VAL A 31 -4.91 -12.61 -12.85
CA VAL A 31 -6.01 -13.37 -12.21
C VAL A 31 -7.08 -12.41 -11.67
N ALA A 32 -6.70 -11.38 -10.92
CA ALA A 32 -7.65 -10.40 -10.38
C ALA A 32 -8.47 -9.71 -11.48
N ASN A 33 -7.85 -9.31 -12.58
CA ASN A 33 -8.52 -8.62 -13.67
C ASN A 33 -9.59 -9.49 -14.37
N THR A 34 -9.52 -10.82 -14.30
CA THR A 34 -10.53 -11.70 -14.88
C THR A 34 -11.84 -11.74 -14.09
N GLY A 35 -11.78 -11.45 -12.79
CA GLY A 35 -12.93 -11.54 -11.87
C GLY A 35 -13.31 -10.24 -11.19
N MET A 36 -12.49 -9.20 -11.29
CA MET A 36 -12.75 -7.92 -10.61
C MET A 36 -14.06 -7.29 -11.09
N GLY A 37 -14.92 -6.88 -10.15
CA GLY A 37 -16.23 -6.30 -10.41
C GLY A 37 -17.34 -7.31 -10.71
N ARG A 38 -17.05 -8.62 -10.69
CA ARG A 38 -18.06 -9.67 -10.86
C ARG A 38 -18.66 -10.06 -9.52
N ALA A 39 -19.99 -10.00 -9.39
CA ALA A 39 -20.71 -10.32 -8.16
C ALA A 39 -20.77 -11.84 -7.85
N ASP A 40 -20.53 -12.68 -8.87
CA ASP A 40 -20.52 -14.15 -8.79
C ASP A 40 -19.15 -14.75 -8.44
N VAL A 41 -18.14 -13.89 -8.21
CA VAL A 41 -16.76 -14.31 -7.93
C VAL A 41 -16.33 -13.86 -6.54
N LEU A 42 -15.80 -14.80 -5.74
CA LEU A 42 -15.18 -14.51 -4.46
C LEU A 42 -13.72 -14.03 -4.68
N PRO A 43 -13.35 -12.82 -4.24
CA PRO A 43 -12.04 -12.21 -4.55
C PRO A 43 -10.94 -12.67 -3.58
N PHE A 44 -10.34 -13.84 -3.82
CA PHE A 44 -9.22 -14.36 -3.02
C PHE A 44 -7.82 -14.04 -3.59
N TRP A 45 -7.71 -13.13 -4.53
CA TRP A 45 -6.44 -12.79 -5.22
C TRP A 45 -5.53 -11.84 -4.46
N PHE A 46 -6.04 -11.03 -3.53
CA PHE A 46 -5.25 -10.11 -2.71
C PHE A 46 -5.42 -10.44 -1.23
N GLY A 47 -4.37 -10.16 -0.43
CA GLY A 47 -4.41 -10.28 1.02
C GLY A 47 -5.06 -9.05 1.67
N GLU A 48 -6.31 -8.77 1.32
CA GLU A 48 -7.09 -7.67 1.87
C GLU A 48 -8.36 -8.19 2.56
N SER A 49 -8.88 -7.42 3.52
CA SER A 49 -10.14 -7.70 4.18
C SER A 49 -11.33 -7.37 3.27
N ASP A 50 -12.42 -8.13 3.40
CA ASP A 50 -13.74 -7.81 2.83
C ASP A 50 -14.46 -6.71 3.63
N GLN A 51 -13.92 -6.34 4.81
CA GLN A 51 -14.46 -5.30 5.65
C GLN A 51 -13.74 -3.96 5.41
N PRO A 52 -14.48 -2.86 5.32
CA PRO A 52 -13.85 -1.55 5.24
C PRO A 52 -13.04 -1.26 6.52
N THR A 53 -11.98 -0.47 6.38
CA THR A 53 -11.20 0.01 7.52
C THR A 53 -12.13 0.59 8.59
N PRO A 54 -11.95 0.25 9.88
CA PRO A 54 -12.78 0.74 10.97
C PRO A 54 -12.95 2.27 10.95
N GLN A 55 -14.16 2.73 11.30
CA GLN A 55 -14.54 4.15 11.19
C GLN A 55 -13.56 5.07 11.91
N PHE A 56 -13.18 4.74 13.16
CA PHE A 56 -12.28 5.58 13.97
C PHE A 56 -10.91 5.79 13.31
N ILE A 57 -10.40 4.80 12.55
CA ILE A 57 -9.13 4.93 11.80
C ILE A 57 -9.32 5.88 10.61
N ARG A 58 -10.43 5.75 9.89
CA ARG A 58 -10.75 6.63 8.76
C ARG A 58 -10.95 8.07 9.21
N ASP A 59 -11.62 8.27 10.35
CA ASP A 59 -11.84 9.58 10.94
C ASP A 59 -10.52 10.23 11.37
N ALA A 60 -9.62 9.47 12.01
CA ALA A 60 -8.30 9.96 12.39
C ALA A 60 -7.48 10.41 11.15
N ALA A 61 -7.52 9.64 10.06
CA ALA A 61 -6.84 10.00 8.82
C ALA A 61 -7.45 11.27 8.19
N ALA A 62 -8.77 11.39 8.17
CA ALA A 62 -9.47 12.57 7.65
C ALA A 62 -9.15 13.81 8.50
N GLN A 63 -9.10 13.66 9.82
CA GLN A 63 -8.75 14.74 10.73
C GLN A 63 -7.30 15.20 10.55
N SER A 64 -6.35 14.27 10.38
CA SER A 64 -4.95 14.59 10.09
C SER A 64 -4.83 15.44 8.83
N LEU A 65 -5.50 15.04 7.75
CA LEU A 65 -5.54 15.82 6.51
C LEU A 65 -6.18 17.20 6.72
N ALA A 66 -7.31 17.26 7.41
CA ALA A 66 -8.02 18.51 7.68
C ALA A 66 -7.19 19.48 8.54
N SER A 67 -6.34 18.97 9.43
CA SER A 67 -5.41 19.78 10.24
C SER A 67 -4.14 20.21 9.49
N GLY A 68 -3.98 19.82 8.24
CA GLY A 68 -2.86 20.21 7.40
C GLY A 68 -1.59 19.37 7.60
N GLU A 69 -1.69 18.16 8.13
CA GLU A 69 -0.57 17.23 8.25
C GLU A 69 -0.18 16.60 6.90
N THR A 70 0.24 17.44 5.95
CA THR A 70 0.51 17.07 4.55
C THR A 70 1.96 17.22 4.12
N PHE A 71 2.86 17.46 5.05
CA PHE A 71 4.29 17.65 4.79
C PHE A 71 5.08 16.35 4.94
N TYR A 72 6.31 16.33 4.44
CA TYR A 72 7.24 15.22 4.64
C TYR A 72 7.43 14.90 6.11
N SER A 73 7.42 13.61 6.43
CA SER A 73 7.79 13.12 7.77
C SER A 73 9.30 12.90 7.89
N GLN A 74 9.76 12.63 9.11
CA GLN A 74 11.12 12.15 9.36
C GLN A 74 11.35 10.77 8.70
N ASN A 75 12.59 10.45 8.36
CA ASN A 75 12.94 9.18 7.68
C ASN A 75 12.51 7.92 8.46
N LEU A 76 12.47 7.99 9.78
CA LEU A 76 12.01 6.88 10.65
C LEU A 76 10.51 6.97 10.99
N GLY A 77 9.78 7.87 10.37
CA GLY A 77 8.38 8.13 10.70
C GLY A 77 8.18 9.14 11.82
N ARG A 78 6.95 9.59 11.99
CA ARG A 78 6.60 10.62 12.99
C ARG A 78 6.80 10.11 14.41
N PRO A 79 7.35 10.92 15.35
CA PRO A 79 7.61 10.49 16.72
C PRO A 79 6.39 9.89 17.41
N TYR A 80 5.23 10.53 17.34
CA TYR A 80 4.00 10.05 17.98
C TYR A 80 3.55 8.66 17.47
N LEU A 81 3.74 8.38 16.17
CA LEU A 81 3.45 7.05 15.61
C LEU A 81 4.40 6.00 16.16
N ARG A 82 5.69 6.32 16.22
CA ARG A 82 6.72 5.42 16.76
C ARG A 82 6.51 5.14 18.26
N GLU A 83 6.11 6.15 19.02
CA GLU A 83 5.76 6.04 20.44
C GLU A 83 4.53 5.12 20.61
N ALA A 84 3.48 5.34 19.82
CA ALA A 84 2.28 4.49 19.87
C ALA A 84 2.57 3.03 19.51
N ILE A 85 3.41 2.78 18.49
CA ILE A 85 3.83 1.42 18.12
C ILE A 85 4.68 0.80 19.24
N ALA A 86 5.61 1.55 19.82
CA ALA A 86 6.46 1.08 20.92
C ALA A 86 5.61 0.70 22.15
N GLN A 87 4.62 1.52 22.51
CA GLN A 87 3.70 1.22 23.59
C GLN A 87 2.88 -0.04 23.31
N TYR A 88 2.28 -0.13 22.12
CA TYR A 88 1.53 -1.32 21.72
C TYR A 88 2.35 -2.61 21.80
N LEU A 89 3.58 -2.58 21.28
CA LEU A 89 4.47 -3.75 21.33
C LEU A 89 4.92 -4.09 22.76
N SER A 90 5.12 -3.07 23.60
CA SER A 90 5.45 -3.26 25.02
C SER A 90 4.33 -3.99 25.74
N ASP A 91 3.09 -3.54 25.54
CA ASP A 91 1.90 -4.14 26.16
C ASP A 91 1.68 -5.58 25.64
N LEU A 92 1.80 -5.77 24.33
CA LEU A 92 1.61 -7.08 23.69
C LEU A 92 2.62 -8.13 24.16
N HIS A 93 3.88 -7.74 24.37
CA HIS A 93 4.96 -8.67 24.70
C HIS A 93 5.36 -8.65 26.17
N GLY A 94 4.74 -7.82 27.01
CA GLY A 94 5.04 -7.71 28.44
C GLY A 94 6.47 -7.26 28.74
N ARG A 95 7.10 -6.49 27.85
CA ARG A 95 8.47 -5.97 28.00
C ARG A 95 8.60 -4.61 27.33
N GLU A 96 9.46 -3.77 27.88
CA GLU A 96 9.69 -2.44 27.30
C GLU A 96 10.29 -2.50 25.88
N VAL A 97 9.68 -1.80 24.96
CA VAL A 97 10.16 -1.55 23.61
C VAL A 97 10.35 -0.04 23.43
N SER A 98 11.57 0.40 23.18
CA SER A 98 11.88 1.81 22.98
C SER A 98 11.40 2.30 21.61
N ALA A 99 10.81 3.50 21.55
CA ALA A 99 10.44 4.18 20.28
C ALA A 99 11.66 4.43 19.36
N GLN A 100 12.87 4.44 19.90
CA GLN A 100 14.11 4.55 19.10
C GLN A 100 14.39 3.31 18.24
N ARG A 101 13.77 2.18 18.56
CA ARG A 101 13.87 0.93 17.79
C ARG A 101 12.78 0.78 16.74
N ILE A 102 11.87 1.74 16.64
CA ILE A 102 10.75 1.72 15.69
C ILE A 102 11.09 2.61 14.49
N GLY A 103 10.87 2.06 13.31
CA GLY A 103 10.82 2.79 12.05
C GLY A 103 9.47 2.51 11.38
N ALA A 104 8.79 3.54 10.85
CA ALA A 104 7.46 3.45 10.27
C ALA A 104 7.34 4.27 8.97
#